data_256e23d971785de17b0cc90ec7aee093
#
_entry.id   256e23d971785de17b0cc90ec7aee093
#
_cell.length_a   1.000
_cell.length_b   1.000
_cell.length_c   1.000
_cell.angle_alpha   90.00
_cell.angle_beta   90.00
_cell.angle_gamma   90.00
#
_symmetry.space_group_name_H-M   'P 1'
#
loop_
_entity.id
_entity.type
_entity.pdbx_description
1 polymer ?
#
loop_
_entity_poly.entity_id
_entity_poly.type
_entity_poly.pdbx_seq_one_letter_code
_entity_poly.pdbx_strand_id
1 'polypeptide(L)' 'MDTTDKPKIKIKAVGDTVSGIVYVTEKGSYLIDVNFRGYNDKHPDCSTMDLHACCPNELDGEPDYRLKSDKFVVVDEF' A
#
# COMPACT_ATOMS: atom_id res chain seq x y z
N MET A 1 -14.06 22.45 -10.63
CA MET A 1 -13.53 21.94 -10.59
C MET A 1 -12.69 21.45 -10.32
N ASP A 2 -12.47 21.28 -10.13
CA ASP A 2 -11.58 20.99 -9.85
C ASP A 2 -10.88 20.01 -10.15
N THR A 3 -10.71 19.92 -10.44
CA THR A 3 -9.50 19.47 -10.98
C THR A 3 -8.59 18.88 -10.01
N THR A 4 -9.10 18.66 -8.87
CA THR A 4 -8.34 18.09 -7.82
C THR A 4 -8.45 16.59 -7.80
N ASP A 5 -9.22 16.02 -8.69
CA ASP A 5 -9.39 14.58 -8.75
C ASP A 5 -8.24 13.93 -9.51
N LYS A 6 -7.07 13.95 -8.92
CA LYS A 6 -5.97 13.19 -9.48
C LYS A 6 -6.27 11.70 -9.30
N PRO A 7 -5.99 10.88 -10.31
CA PRO A 7 -6.19 9.44 -10.15
C PRO A 7 -5.32 8.92 -9.02
N LYS A 8 -5.89 8.03 -8.25
CA LYS A 8 -5.14 7.41 -7.16
C LYS A 8 -4.10 6.45 -7.72
N ILE A 9 -3.03 6.26 -6.97
CA ILE A 9 -1.99 5.31 -7.34
C ILE A 9 -2.51 3.90 -7.06
N LYS A 10 -2.51 3.06 -8.09
CA LYS A 10 -2.96 1.68 -7.93
C LYS A 10 -1.88 0.85 -7.26
N ILE A 11 -2.28 0.08 -6.27
CA ILE A 11 -1.39 -0.86 -5.58
C ILE A 11 -2.04 -2.22 -5.52
N LYS A 12 -1.20 -3.25 -5.50
CA LYS A 12 -1.65 -4.63 -5.52
C LYS A 12 -0.95 -5.41 -4.42
N ALA A 13 -1.71 -6.20 -3.66
CA ALA A 13 -1.14 -7.04 -2.62
C ALA A 13 -0.31 -8.16 -3.24
N VAL A 14 0.91 -8.35 -2.75
CA VAL A 14 1.80 -9.41 -3.24
C VAL A 14 2.18 -10.40 -2.16
N GLY A 15 1.83 -10.14 -0.91
CA GLY A 15 2.14 -11.04 0.18
C GLY A 15 2.08 -10.31 1.50
N ASP A 16 2.58 -10.95 2.53
CA ASP A 16 2.66 -10.35 3.86
C ASP A 16 3.96 -10.77 4.54
N THR A 17 4.40 -9.94 5.48
CA THR A 17 5.57 -10.21 6.28
C THR A 17 5.21 -9.96 7.74
N VAL A 18 6.19 -10.16 8.63
CA VAL A 18 5.98 -9.84 10.06
C VAL A 18 5.70 -8.36 10.27
N SER A 19 6.10 -7.50 9.32
CA SER A 19 5.92 -6.06 9.45
C SER A 19 4.57 -5.57 8.93
N GLY A 20 3.91 -6.33 8.08
CA GLY A 20 2.62 -5.92 7.53
C GLY A 20 2.33 -6.60 6.21
N ILE A 21 1.27 -6.14 5.54
CA ILE A 21 0.91 -6.64 4.23
C ILE A 21 1.66 -5.84 3.17
N VAL A 22 2.31 -6.54 2.25
CA VAL A 22 3.15 -5.93 1.23
C VAL A 22 2.32 -5.65 -0.01
N TYR A 23 2.42 -4.42 -0.49
CA TYR A 23 1.79 -3.98 -1.73
C TYR A 23 2.86 -3.48 -2.70
N VAL A 24 2.55 -3.50 -3.97
CA VAL A 24 3.44 -2.98 -5.02
C VAL A 24 2.65 -2.05 -5.92
N THR A 25 3.27 -0.95 -6.35
CA THR A 25 2.66 -0.03 -7.30
C THR A 25 2.90 -0.49 -8.72
N GLU A 26 2.21 0.13 -9.67
CA GLU A 26 2.42 -0.14 -11.09
C GLU A 26 3.87 0.11 -11.53
N LYS A 27 4.56 0.99 -10.83
CA LYS A 27 5.95 1.33 -11.14
C LYS A 27 6.96 0.41 -10.46
N GLY A 28 6.48 -0.54 -9.66
CA GLY A 28 7.37 -1.49 -8.99
C GLY A 28 7.88 -1.04 -7.63
N SER A 29 7.32 0.02 -7.07
CA SER A 29 7.68 0.46 -5.72
C SER A 29 6.91 -0.36 -4.69
N TYR A 30 7.57 -0.72 -3.60
CA TYR A 30 6.96 -1.53 -2.55
C TYR A 30 6.47 -0.67 -1.40
N LEU A 31 5.33 -1.08 -0.84
CA LEU A 31 4.72 -0.45 0.32
C LEU A 31 4.34 -1.54 1.32
N ILE A 32 4.24 -1.14 2.58
CA ILE A 32 3.81 -2.05 3.64
C ILE A 32 2.67 -1.41 4.41
N ASP A 33 1.59 -2.17 4.63
CA ASP A 33 0.49 -1.76 5.51
C ASP A 33 0.71 -2.39 6.88
N VAL A 34 1.20 -1.61 7.81
CA VAL A 34 1.52 -2.11 9.15
C VAL A 34 0.28 -2.39 9.99
N ASN A 35 -0.90 -1.98 9.54
CA ASN A 35 -2.18 -2.27 10.20
C ASN A 35 -2.80 -3.58 9.76
N PHE A 36 -2.22 -4.28 8.79
CA PHE A 36 -2.74 -5.56 8.31
C PHE A 36 -4.21 -5.50 7.89
N ARG A 37 -4.64 -4.40 7.29
CA ARG A 37 -6.04 -4.24 6.88
C ARG A 37 -6.45 -5.21 5.78
N GLY A 38 -5.52 -5.69 4.98
CA GLY A 38 -5.81 -6.59 3.89
C GLY A 38 -6.05 -8.04 4.28
N TYR A 39 -5.91 -8.41 5.54
CA TYR A 39 -6.11 -9.80 5.95
C TYR A 39 -7.53 -10.27 5.76
N ASN A 40 -8.50 -9.42 6.06
CA ASN A 40 -9.91 -9.78 6.02
C ASN A 40 -10.67 -9.10 4.89
N ASP A 41 -9.97 -8.36 4.04
CA ASP A 41 -10.61 -7.60 2.97
C ASP A 41 -9.65 -7.53 1.79
N LYS A 42 -10.12 -7.98 0.63
CA LYS A 42 -9.30 -7.94 -0.59
C LYS A 42 -9.08 -6.53 -1.10
N HIS A 43 -10.02 -5.65 -0.85
CA HIS A 43 -9.95 -4.27 -1.31
C HIS A 43 -10.20 -3.33 -0.14
N PRO A 44 -9.28 -3.31 0.83
CA PRO A 44 -9.47 -2.42 1.98
C PRO A 44 -9.42 -0.97 1.55
N ASP A 45 -10.13 -0.13 2.29
CA ASP A 45 -10.08 1.31 2.09
C ASP A 45 -8.70 1.79 2.53
N CYS A 46 -7.93 2.30 1.57
CA CYS A 46 -6.57 2.74 1.86
C CYS A 46 -6.50 3.85 2.89
N SER A 47 -7.56 4.64 3.02
CA SER A 47 -7.59 5.70 4.04
C SER A 47 -7.55 5.14 5.46
N THR A 48 -7.90 3.87 5.63
CA THR A 48 -7.84 3.20 6.94
C THR A 48 -6.55 2.43 7.16
N MET A 49 -5.69 2.38 6.16
CA MET A 49 -4.42 1.65 6.23
C MET A 49 -3.32 2.56 6.75
N ASP A 50 -2.28 1.96 7.27
CA ASP A 50 -1.08 2.67 7.68
C ASP A 50 0.04 2.27 6.75
N LEU A 51 0.09 2.91 5.59
CA LEU A 51 1.05 2.57 4.54
C LEU A 51 2.39 3.26 4.77
N HIS A 52 3.45 2.49 4.63
CA HIS A 52 4.81 2.97 4.74
C HIS A 52 5.61 2.57 3.51
N ALA A 53 6.53 3.41 3.09
CA ALA A 53 7.48 3.05 2.04
C ALA A 53 8.35 1.90 2.52
N CYS A 54 8.81 1.06 1.60
CA CYS A 54 9.59 -0.10 1.95
C CYS A 54 10.59 -0.42 0.84
N CYS A 55 11.83 -0.78 1.24
CA CYS A 55 12.81 -1.26 0.29
C CYS A 55 12.56 -2.71 -0.07
N PRO A 56 12.73 -3.10 -1.34
CA PRO A 56 12.52 -4.49 -1.73
C PRO A 56 13.36 -5.50 -0.94
N ASN A 57 14.53 -5.08 -0.46
CA ASN A 57 15.42 -5.97 0.28
C ASN A 57 15.11 -6.04 1.77
N GLU A 58 14.14 -5.26 2.24
CA GLU A 58 13.83 -5.16 3.67
C GLU A 58 12.34 -5.28 3.93
N LEU A 59 11.65 -6.15 3.19
CA LEU A 59 10.20 -6.28 3.29
C LEU A 59 9.74 -6.75 4.66
N ASP A 60 10.55 -7.51 5.37
CA ASP A 60 10.24 -7.98 6.72
C ASP A 60 11.03 -7.24 7.80
N GLY A 61 11.72 -6.16 7.42
CA GLY A 61 12.39 -5.28 8.37
C GLY A 61 11.50 -4.12 8.77
N GLU A 62 12.10 -3.07 9.34
CA GLU A 62 11.37 -1.86 9.70
C GLU A 62 10.96 -1.11 8.43
N PRO A 63 9.68 -0.72 8.32
CA PRO A 63 9.27 0.11 7.19
C PRO A 63 9.88 1.51 7.29
N ASP A 64 9.97 2.15 6.13
CA ASP A 64 10.49 3.50 6.05
C ASP A 64 9.43 4.52 6.46
N TYR A 65 9.44 5.70 5.87
CA TYR A 65 8.55 6.79 6.25
C TYR A 65 7.09 6.48 5.88
N ARG A 66 6.19 7.09 6.65
CA ARG A 66 4.76 6.92 6.44
C ARG A 66 4.29 7.69 5.20
N LEU A 67 3.39 7.06 4.45
CA LEU A 67 2.81 7.64 3.26
C LEU A 67 1.39 8.12 3.54
N LYS A 68 0.89 9.00 2.68
CA LYS A 68 -0.51 9.42 2.75
C LYS A 68 -1.37 8.34 2.09
N SER A 69 -1.98 7.53 2.93
CA SER A 69 -2.69 6.34 2.46
C SER A 69 -3.87 6.65 1.56
N ASP A 70 -4.47 7.83 1.68
CA ASP A 70 -5.62 8.22 0.86
C ASP A 70 -5.25 8.48 -0.61
N LYS A 71 -3.96 8.49 -0.94
CA LYS A 71 -3.51 8.64 -2.33
C LYS A 71 -3.49 7.33 -3.10
N PHE A 72 -3.81 6.22 -2.46
CA PHE A 72 -3.69 4.89 -3.05
C PHE A 72 -5.03 4.19 -3.14
N VAL A 73 -5.13 3.23 -4.04
CA VAL A 73 -6.29 2.35 -4.16
C VAL A 73 -5.81 0.93 -4.42
N VAL A 74 -6.39 -0.04 -3.71
CA VAL A 74 -6.02 -1.45 -3.88
C VAL A 74 -6.79 -2.02 -5.05
N VAL A 75 -6.08 -2.69 -5.95
CA VAL A 75 -6.66 -3.34 -7.13
C VAL A 75 -6.17 -4.78 -7.20
N ASP A 76 -6.85 -5.61 -7.97
CA ASP A 76 -6.44 -6.99 -8.20
C ASP A 76 -5.35 -7.09 -9.26
N GLU A 77 -5.42 -6.24 -10.26
CA GLU A 77 -4.48 -6.24 -11.37
C GLU A 77 -4.30 -4.81 -11.88
N PHE A 78 -3.14 -4.57 -12.44
CA PHE A 78 -2.86 -3.24 -13.03
C PHE A 78 -3.40 -3.09 -14.45
#